data_aacda0adfb5119e2bcd90f3496cb5037
#
_entry.id   aacda0adfb5119e2bcd90f3496cb5037
#
_cell.length_a   1.000
_cell.length_b   1.000
_cell.length_c   1.000
_cell.angle_alpha   90.00
_cell.angle_beta   90.00
_cell.angle_gamma   90.00
#
_symmetry.space_group_name_H-M   'P 1'
#
loop_
_entity.id
_entity.type
_entity.pdbx_description
1 polymer ?
#
loop_
_entity_poly.entity_id
_entity_poly.type
_entity_poly.pdbx_seq_one_letter_code
_entity_poly.pdbx_strand_id
1 'polypeptide(L)'
;SVEYRTSNEGAYPMPLEDVKAAIRYIKAHADRYNIDENKIGVAGESAGGYLAAMCALDNDKALDVGNYLDCSSEVQACCVFYPPTDVSTFPYESPLTSAASMESLMLGMNVALNKEKAMKCCPVSYVTPSAPPFMIFHGTDDSTVPFSQSAELHDLLEKNGCDVTLVAINGAEHADIFFAQEKLWDMVAKFFKDKLYQ
;
A
#
# COMPACT_ATOMS: atom_id res chain seq x y z
N SER A 1 6.38 -6.35 -12.03
CA SER A 1 7.04 -6.07 -10.75
C SER A 1 7.76 -4.74 -10.83
N VAL A 2 7.69 -3.94 -9.77
CA VAL A 2 8.32 -2.62 -9.67
C VAL A 2 9.46 -2.71 -8.66
N GLU A 3 10.65 -2.34 -9.08
CA GLU A 3 11.78 -2.08 -8.20
C GLU A 3 11.71 -0.61 -7.75
N TYR A 4 11.82 -0.37 -6.46
CA TYR A 4 11.82 0.97 -5.87
C TYR A 4 13.01 1.14 -4.92
N ARG A 5 13.43 2.37 -4.71
CA ARG A 5 14.53 2.68 -3.78
C ARG A 5 14.19 2.21 -2.36
N THR A 6 15.13 1.50 -1.76
CA THR A 6 15.01 1.04 -0.38
C THR A 6 15.50 2.12 0.60
N SER A 7 15.29 1.93 1.91
CA SER A 7 15.72 2.87 2.95
C SER A 7 17.22 3.17 2.95
N ASN A 8 18.05 2.33 2.32
CA ASN A 8 19.48 2.57 2.13
C ASN A 8 19.78 3.59 1.03
N GLU A 9 18.82 3.82 0.13
CA GLU A 9 18.94 4.70 -1.05
C GLU A 9 18.11 5.96 -0.89
N GLY A 10 17.03 5.89 -0.13
CA GLY A 10 16.17 7.02 0.16
C GLY A 10 14.98 6.65 1.03
N ALA A 11 14.60 7.57 1.90
CA ALA A 11 13.41 7.44 2.73
C ALA A 11 12.17 8.02 2.01
N TYR A 12 10.97 7.85 2.60
CA TYR A 12 9.75 8.51 2.14
C TYR A 12 10.01 10.02 1.86
N PRO A 13 9.54 10.56 0.73
CA PRO A 13 8.59 9.94 -0.21
C PRO A 13 9.24 9.18 -1.38
N MET A 14 10.56 9.06 -1.47
CA MET A 14 11.26 8.53 -2.65
C MET A 14 10.77 7.16 -3.14
N PRO A 15 10.53 6.14 -2.28
CA PRO A 15 9.98 4.86 -2.74
C PRO A 15 8.58 5.00 -3.38
N LEU A 16 7.74 5.90 -2.87
CA LEU A 16 6.41 6.17 -3.41
C LEU A 16 6.50 6.88 -4.76
N GLU A 17 7.42 7.84 -4.90
CA GLU A 17 7.71 8.52 -6.17
C GLU A 17 8.13 7.52 -7.27
N ASP A 18 8.94 6.51 -6.91
CA ASP A 18 9.38 5.46 -7.84
C ASP A 18 8.21 4.61 -8.34
N VAL A 19 7.31 4.20 -7.43
CA VAL A 19 6.12 3.41 -7.80
C VAL A 19 5.16 4.26 -8.65
N LYS A 20 4.91 5.52 -8.29
CA LYS A 20 4.10 6.44 -9.09
C LYS A 20 4.71 6.66 -10.49
N ALA A 21 6.04 6.79 -10.59
CA ALA A 21 6.74 6.89 -11.86
C ALA A 21 6.62 5.62 -12.71
N ALA A 22 6.68 4.44 -12.09
CA ALA A 22 6.47 3.16 -12.77
C ALA A 22 5.05 3.02 -13.33
N ILE A 23 4.02 3.46 -12.59
CA ILE A 23 2.64 3.49 -13.07
C ILE A 23 2.52 4.40 -14.30
N ARG A 24 3.08 5.60 -14.26
CA ARG A 24 3.09 6.52 -15.41
C ARG A 24 3.84 5.94 -16.61
N TYR A 25 4.99 5.28 -16.35
CA TYR A 25 5.74 4.60 -17.41
C TYR A 25 4.90 3.55 -18.13
N ILE A 26 4.20 2.69 -17.38
CA ILE A 26 3.36 1.64 -17.96
C ILE A 26 2.22 2.26 -18.78
N LYS A 27 1.56 3.30 -18.28
CA LYS A 27 0.50 4.01 -19.01
C LYS A 27 1.02 4.67 -20.30
N ALA A 28 2.16 5.36 -20.24
CA ALA A 28 2.79 5.98 -21.40
C ALA A 28 3.21 4.97 -22.48
N HIS A 29 3.32 3.70 -22.13
CA HIS A 29 3.70 2.62 -23.05
C HIS A 29 2.59 1.57 -23.19
N ALA A 30 1.34 1.95 -22.96
CA ALA A 30 0.18 1.05 -22.97
C ALA A 30 0.09 0.23 -24.26
N ASP A 31 0.27 0.86 -25.41
CA ASP A 31 0.29 0.20 -26.72
C ASP A 31 1.38 -0.87 -26.84
N ARG A 32 2.58 -0.58 -26.32
CA ARG A 32 3.71 -1.52 -26.36
C ARG A 32 3.44 -2.78 -25.56
N TYR A 33 2.72 -2.66 -24.44
CA TYR A 33 2.42 -3.77 -23.54
C TYR A 33 1.03 -4.36 -23.77
N ASN A 34 0.27 -3.82 -24.73
CA ASN A 34 -1.11 -4.23 -25.02
C ASN A 34 -2.01 -4.21 -23.77
N ILE A 35 -1.96 -3.11 -23.04
CA ILE A 35 -2.76 -2.87 -21.82
C ILE A 35 -3.67 -1.66 -22.02
N ASP A 36 -4.73 -1.58 -21.24
CA ASP A 36 -5.60 -0.42 -21.13
C ASP A 36 -5.10 0.49 -19.99
N GLU A 37 -4.65 1.68 -20.33
CA GLU A 37 -4.11 2.67 -19.37
C GLU A 37 -5.13 3.11 -18.29
N ASN A 38 -6.42 2.91 -18.56
CA ASN A 38 -7.52 3.22 -17.64
C ASN A 38 -7.91 2.04 -16.74
N LYS A 39 -7.21 0.90 -16.84
CA LYS A 39 -7.50 -0.35 -16.14
C LYS A 39 -6.25 -0.88 -15.43
N ILE A 40 -5.65 -0.04 -14.60
CA ILE A 40 -4.44 -0.37 -13.84
C ILE A 40 -4.81 -0.67 -12.40
N GLY A 41 -4.48 -1.87 -11.95
CA GLY A 41 -4.50 -2.24 -10.53
C GLY A 41 -3.10 -2.26 -9.94
N VAL A 42 -3.00 -2.02 -8.64
CA VAL A 42 -1.76 -2.14 -7.89
C VAL A 42 -1.89 -3.21 -6.81
N ALA A 43 -0.83 -3.98 -6.61
CA ALA A 43 -0.77 -4.95 -5.51
C ALA A 43 0.60 -4.89 -4.82
N GLY A 44 0.63 -5.25 -3.55
CA GLY A 44 1.87 -5.30 -2.81
C GLY A 44 1.75 -5.99 -1.44
N GLU A 45 2.90 -6.42 -0.92
CA GLU A 45 3.02 -7.11 0.36
C GLU A 45 3.86 -6.27 1.32
N SER A 46 3.50 -6.25 2.62
CA SER A 46 4.27 -5.58 3.67
C SER A 46 4.60 -4.13 3.30
N ALA A 47 5.86 -3.75 3.18
CA ALA A 47 6.29 -2.43 2.70
C ALA A 47 5.77 -2.12 1.28
N GLY A 48 5.73 -3.12 0.38
CA GLY A 48 5.10 -2.97 -0.94
C GLY A 48 3.58 -2.78 -0.84
N GLY A 49 2.93 -3.38 0.16
CA GLY A 49 1.52 -3.15 0.49
C GLY A 49 1.25 -1.72 0.97
N TYR A 50 2.14 -1.18 1.80
CA TYR A 50 2.11 0.24 2.17
C TYR A 50 2.21 1.14 0.93
N LEU A 51 3.19 0.90 0.05
CA LEU A 51 3.37 1.70 -1.17
C LEU A 51 2.19 1.58 -2.12
N ALA A 52 1.61 0.38 -2.27
CA ALA A 52 0.43 0.15 -3.08
C ALA A 52 -0.79 0.91 -2.53
N ALA A 53 -1.01 0.86 -1.20
CA ALA A 53 -2.07 1.61 -0.55
C ALA A 53 -1.87 3.12 -0.69
N MET A 54 -0.64 3.62 -0.50
CA MET A 54 -0.33 5.04 -0.71
C MET A 54 -0.56 5.47 -2.16
N CYS A 55 -0.14 4.67 -3.16
CA CYS A 55 -0.42 4.98 -4.58
C CYS A 55 -1.91 5.06 -4.90
N ALA A 56 -2.72 4.22 -4.22
CA ALA A 56 -4.16 4.18 -4.45
C ALA A 56 -4.92 5.31 -3.74
N LEU A 57 -4.40 5.83 -2.63
CA LEU A 57 -5.08 6.79 -1.77
C LEU A 57 -4.54 8.21 -1.89
N ASP A 58 -3.23 8.36 -2.12
CA ASP A 58 -2.57 9.66 -2.22
C ASP A 58 -2.60 10.19 -3.66
N ASN A 59 -3.51 11.13 -3.90
CA ASN A 59 -3.66 11.81 -5.18
C ASN A 59 -2.84 13.12 -5.26
N ASP A 60 -1.88 13.34 -4.36
CA ASP A 60 -1.01 14.52 -4.43
C ASP A 60 -0.07 14.42 -5.62
N LYS A 61 -0.26 15.31 -6.59
CA LYS A 61 0.59 15.40 -7.78
C LYS A 61 1.99 15.93 -7.48
N ALA A 62 2.24 16.47 -6.29
CA ALA A 62 3.58 16.90 -5.89
C ALA A 62 4.56 15.71 -5.80
N LEU A 63 4.04 14.48 -5.62
CA LEU A 63 4.81 13.25 -5.64
C LEU A 63 4.96 12.62 -7.04
N ASP A 64 4.36 13.21 -8.06
CA ASP A 64 4.59 12.82 -9.45
C ASP A 64 5.84 13.52 -9.96
N VAL A 65 7.00 12.86 -9.81
CA VAL A 65 8.31 13.38 -10.22
C VAL A 65 8.92 12.56 -11.36
N GLY A 66 9.90 13.12 -12.05
CA GLY A 66 10.63 12.43 -13.14
C GLY A 66 9.94 12.53 -14.50
N ASN A 67 9.79 11.40 -15.19
CA ASN A 67 9.29 11.36 -16.57
C ASN A 67 7.78 11.09 -16.64
N TYR A 68 7.18 11.28 -17.84
CA TYR A 68 5.78 10.97 -18.16
C TYR A 68 4.77 11.69 -17.25
N LEU A 69 5.03 12.98 -16.97
CA LEU A 69 4.18 13.80 -16.08
C LEU A 69 2.83 14.18 -16.70
N ASP A 70 2.64 13.94 -17.98
CA ASP A 70 1.40 14.02 -18.74
C ASP A 70 0.48 12.80 -18.53
N CYS A 71 1.02 11.69 -17.99
CA CYS A 71 0.26 10.53 -17.59
C CYS A 71 -0.11 10.60 -16.10
N SER A 72 -1.31 10.11 -15.75
CA SER A 72 -1.74 10.00 -14.34
C SER A 72 -1.08 8.80 -13.66
N SER A 73 -0.68 8.94 -12.38
CA SER A 73 -0.27 7.83 -11.51
C SER A 73 -1.43 7.14 -10.78
N GLU A 74 -2.68 7.57 -11.00
CA GLU A 74 -3.87 6.99 -10.38
C GLU A 74 -4.08 5.54 -10.81
N VAL A 75 -4.60 4.72 -9.88
CA VAL A 75 -4.94 3.32 -10.11
C VAL A 75 -6.43 3.07 -9.83
N GLN A 76 -7.01 2.05 -10.46
CA GLN A 76 -8.43 1.77 -10.42
C GLN A 76 -8.82 0.64 -9.46
N ALA A 77 -7.86 -0.08 -8.91
CA ALA A 77 -8.05 -1.09 -7.87
C ALA A 77 -6.76 -1.33 -7.09
N CYS A 78 -6.87 -1.68 -5.80
CA CYS A 78 -5.74 -1.93 -4.92
C CYS A 78 -5.90 -3.24 -4.15
N CYS A 79 -4.88 -4.11 -4.20
CA CYS A 79 -4.84 -5.34 -3.41
C CYS A 79 -3.58 -5.36 -2.56
N VAL A 80 -3.74 -5.45 -1.23
CA VAL A 80 -2.62 -5.38 -0.30
C VAL A 80 -2.60 -6.56 0.67
N PHE A 81 -1.41 -7.02 0.99
CA PHE A 81 -1.17 -8.09 1.94
C PHE A 81 -0.42 -7.52 3.14
N TYR A 82 -0.99 -7.68 4.32
CA TYR A 82 -0.42 -7.28 5.62
C TYR A 82 0.31 -5.92 5.60
N PRO A 83 -0.33 -4.85 5.08
CA PRO A 83 0.32 -3.55 4.96
C PRO A 83 0.42 -2.85 6.32
N PRO A 84 1.53 -2.16 6.65
CA PRO A 84 1.52 -1.15 7.70
C PRO A 84 0.76 0.09 7.19
N THR A 85 -0.29 0.50 7.90
CA THR A 85 -1.21 1.56 7.45
C THR A 85 -1.26 2.78 8.37
N ASP A 86 -0.93 2.60 9.65
CA ASP A 86 -0.65 3.65 10.63
C ASP A 86 0.52 3.24 11.54
N VAL A 87 1.73 3.51 11.10
CA VAL A 87 2.92 3.18 11.87
C VAL A 87 3.08 4.03 13.15
N SER A 88 2.32 5.12 13.29
CA SER A 88 2.35 5.96 14.49
C SER A 88 1.76 5.26 15.72
N THR A 89 0.94 4.21 15.49
CA THR A 89 0.30 3.39 16.52
C THR A 89 1.08 2.12 16.88
N PHE A 90 2.19 1.83 16.19
CA PHE A 90 2.99 0.64 16.48
C PHE A 90 3.51 0.64 17.92
N PRO A 91 3.57 -0.54 18.58
CA PRO A 91 3.94 -0.67 19.98
C PRO A 91 5.46 -0.61 20.19
N TYR A 92 6.07 0.55 19.93
CA TYR A 92 7.50 0.74 20.19
C TYR A 92 7.78 0.74 21.69
N GLU A 93 8.68 -0.13 22.16
CA GLU A 93 9.07 -0.22 23.56
C GLU A 93 9.77 1.05 24.07
N SER A 94 10.49 1.75 23.21
CA SER A 94 11.20 2.99 23.53
C SER A 94 11.52 3.80 22.26
N PRO A 95 11.87 5.11 22.39
CA PRO A 95 12.35 5.88 21.26
C PRO A 95 13.62 5.31 20.61
N LEU A 96 14.45 4.59 21.36
CA LEU A 96 15.66 3.97 20.83
C LEU A 96 15.32 2.77 19.94
N THR A 97 14.42 1.87 20.40
CA THR A 97 13.96 0.74 19.59
C THR A 97 13.19 1.21 18.36
N SER A 98 12.36 2.25 18.49
CA SER A 98 11.70 2.90 17.36
C SER A 98 12.71 3.45 16.34
N ALA A 99 13.80 4.08 16.76
CA ALA A 99 14.79 4.66 15.84
C ALA A 99 15.42 3.61 14.91
N ALA A 100 15.55 2.38 15.37
CA ALA A 100 16.09 1.25 14.61
C ALA A 100 15.02 0.43 13.87
N SER A 101 13.75 0.77 14.00
CA SER A 101 12.66 0.04 13.36
C SER A 101 12.64 0.26 11.85
N MET A 102 12.08 -0.71 11.13
CA MET A 102 11.91 -0.63 9.68
C MET A 102 11.04 0.57 9.27
N GLU A 103 10.02 0.89 10.05
CA GLU A 103 9.12 2.01 9.81
C GLU A 103 9.86 3.35 9.94
N SER A 104 10.71 3.49 10.96
CA SER A 104 11.53 4.71 11.12
C SER A 104 12.55 4.88 10.01
N LEU A 105 13.15 3.79 9.56
CA LEU A 105 14.06 3.79 8.40
C LEU A 105 13.30 4.13 7.11
N MET A 106 12.14 3.52 6.89
CA MET A 106 11.28 3.77 5.74
C MET A 106 10.85 5.25 5.67
N LEU A 107 10.47 5.84 6.80
CA LEU A 107 10.02 7.23 6.85
C LEU A 107 11.18 8.24 7.00
N GLY A 108 12.39 7.79 7.27
CA GLY A 108 13.56 8.67 7.51
C GLY A 108 13.44 9.50 8.77
N MET A 109 12.65 9.05 9.75
CA MET A 109 12.43 9.72 11.03
C MET A 109 12.17 8.74 12.16
N ASN A 110 12.54 9.10 13.40
CA ASN A 110 12.13 8.32 14.56
C ASN A 110 10.63 8.48 14.80
N VAL A 111 9.84 7.42 14.49
CA VAL A 111 8.38 7.45 14.54
C VAL A 111 7.87 7.75 15.94
N ALA A 112 8.44 7.13 16.99
CA ALA A 112 7.96 7.32 18.36
C ALA A 112 8.09 8.78 18.84
N LEU A 113 9.07 9.51 18.32
CA LEU A 113 9.29 10.94 18.63
C LEU A 113 8.55 11.89 17.67
N ASN A 114 8.02 11.39 16.55
CA ASN A 114 7.41 12.20 15.49
C ASN A 114 6.07 11.66 15.01
N LYS A 115 5.23 11.15 15.92
CA LYS A 115 3.97 10.45 15.60
C LYS A 115 3.05 11.25 14.67
N GLU A 116 2.86 12.53 14.91
CA GLU A 116 2.02 13.39 14.06
C GLU A 116 2.56 13.53 12.62
N LYS A 117 3.89 13.57 12.46
CA LYS A 117 4.51 13.60 11.12
C LYS A 117 4.43 12.24 10.45
N ALA A 118 4.66 11.17 11.21
CA ALA A 118 4.58 9.80 10.71
C ALA A 118 3.16 9.49 10.23
N MET A 119 2.12 9.88 10.96
CA MET A 119 0.73 9.71 10.55
C MET A 119 0.45 10.34 9.17
N LYS A 120 1.01 11.51 8.88
CA LYS A 120 0.87 12.17 7.56
C LYS A 120 1.55 11.40 6.41
N CYS A 121 2.35 10.40 6.71
CA CYS A 121 2.97 9.52 5.73
C CYS A 121 2.27 8.14 5.68
N CYS A 122 1.11 7.99 6.34
CA CYS A 122 0.42 6.71 6.48
C CYS A 122 -0.86 6.65 5.63
N PRO A 123 -1.17 5.50 4.99
CA PRO A 123 -2.36 5.31 4.15
C PRO A 123 -3.67 5.77 4.79
N VAL A 124 -3.88 5.51 6.08
CA VAL A 124 -5.11 5.89 6.80
C VAL A 124 -5.42 7.38 6.76
N SER A 125 -4.39 8.23 6.60
CA SER A 125 -4.55 9.70 6.52
C SER A 125 -5.08 10.19 5.18
N TYR A 126 -5.12 9.33 4.16
CA TYR A 126 -5.49 9.68 2.79
C TYR A 126 -6.81 9.03 2.34
N VAL A 127 -7.50 8.31 3.23
CA VAL A 127 -8.78 7.69 2.90
C VAL A 127 -9.84 8.76 2.65
N THR A 128 -10.43 8.73 1.46
CA THR A 128 -11.51 9.62 1.04
C THR A 128 -12.62 8.81 0.35
N PRO A 129 -13.84 9.34 0.19
CA PRO A 129 -14.90 8.63 -0.54
C PRO A 129 -14.59 8.31 -2.00
N SER A 130 -13.53 8.88 -2.57
CA SER A 130 -13.07 8.62 -3.95
C SER A 130 -12.01 7.52 -4.04
N ALA A 131 -11.67 6.84 -2.93
CA ALA A 131 -10.71 5.74 -2.96
C ALA A 131 -11.19 4.62 -3.90
N PRO A 132 -10.28 4.02 -4.69
CA PRO A 132 -10.63 2.90 -5.55
C PRO A 132 -11.02 1.67 -4.71
N PRO A 133 -11.61 0.61 -5.30
CA PRO A 133 -11.86 -0.65 -4.61
C PRO A 133 -10.59 -1.24 -3.99
N PHE A 134 -10.72 -1.75 -2.75
CA PHE A 134 -9.64 -2.39 -2.00
C PHE A 134 -9.93 -3.86 -1.70
N MET A 135 -8.90 -4.71 -1.82
CA MET A 135 -8.86 -6.04 -1.23
C MET A 135 -7.65 -6.13 -0.31
N ILE A 136 -7.88 -6.51 0.94
CA ILE A 136 -6.87 -6.54 2.00
C ILE A 136 -6.78 -7.97 2.54
N PHE A 137 -5.58 -8.53 2.56
CA PHE A 137 -5.29 -9.82 3.20
C PHE A 137 -4.39 -9.61 4.41
N HIS A 138 -4.70 -10.25 5.55
CA HIS A 138 -3.86 -10.14 6.73
C HIS A 138 -3.97 -11.39 7.62
N GLY A 139 -2.85 -11.83 8.19
CA GLY A 139 -2.81 -12.91 9.16
C GLY A 139 -3.26 -12.43 10.55
N THR A 140 -4.06 -13.21 11.25
CA THR A 140 -4.56 -12.81 12.58
C THR A 140 -3.49 -12.83 13.66
N ASP A 141 -2.42 -13.61 13.46
CA ASP A 141 -1.35 -13.82 14.43
C ASP A 141 -0.06 -13.05 14.03
N ASP A 142 -0.17 -12.11 13.05
CA ASP A 142 0.95 -11.31 12.57
C ASP A 142 1.57 -10.48 13.69
N SER A 143 2.77 -10.89 14.09
CA SER A 143 3.55 -10.26 15.16
C SER A 143 4.48 -9.14 14.66
N THR A 144 4.64 -9.00 13.34
CA THR A 144 5.48 -7.97 12.70
C THR A 144 4.66 -6.72 12.38
N VAL A 145 3.56 -6.89 11.66
CA VAL A 145 2.59 -5.83 11.37
C VAL A 145 1.27 -6.24 12.01
N PRO A 146 0.84 -5.60 13.10
CA PRO A 146 -0.38 -6.01 13.80
C PRO A 146 -1.61 -6.02 12.89
N PHE A 147 -2.46 -7.06 13.01
CA PHE A 147 -3.71 -7.18 12.25
C PHE A 147 -4.59 -5.93 12.33
N SER A 148 -4.52 -5.21 13.45
CA SER A 148 -5.23 -3.94 13.64
C SER A 148 -4.95 -2.89 12.57
N GLN A 149 -3.79 -2.94 11.92
CA GLN A 149 -3.44 -2.04 10.82
C GLN A 149 -4.40 -2.21 9.63
N SER A 150 -4.64 -3.45 9.21
CA SER A 150 -5.60 -3.74 8.14
C SER A 150 -7.05 -3.54 8.57
N ALA A 151 -7.38 -3.83 9.82
CA ALA A 151 -8.71 -3.59 10.34
C ALA A 151 -9.05 -2.10 10.35
N GLU A 152 -8.13 -1.24 10.78
CA GLU A 152 -8.31 0.21 10.78
C GLU A 152 -8.49 0.78 9.36
N LEU A 153 -7.64 0.36 8.41
CA LEU A 153 -7.78 0.79 7.02
C LEU A 153 -9.13 0.35 6.43
N HIS A 154 -9.54 -0.90 6.69
CA HIS A 154 -10.85 -1.44 6.27
C HIS A 154 -11.98 -0.58 6.82
N ASP A 155 -12.02 -0.34 8.12
CA ASP A 155 -13.09 0.40 8.78
C ASP A 155 -13.19 1.85 8.29
N LEU A 156 -12.04 2.48 8.01
CA LEU A 156 -12.00 3.83 7.44
C LEU A 156 -12.53 3.84 6.01
N LEU A 157 -12.15 2.89 5.18
CA LEU A 157 -12.67 2.76 3.81
C LEU A 157 -14.18 2.50 3.80
N GLU A 158 -14.64 1.54 4.60
CA GLU A 158 -16.08 1.23 4.74
C GLU A 158 -16.88 2.43 5.23
N LYS A 159 -16.40 3.14 6.25
CA LYS A 159 -17.03 4.35 6.78
C LYS A 159 -17.16 5.47 5.75
N ASN A 160 -16.22 5.54 4.80
CA ASN A 160 -16.26 6.50 3.69
C ASN A 160 -17.08 6.01 2.49
N GLY A 161 -17.73 4.83 2.58
CA GLY A 161 -18.56 4.28 1.52
C GLY A 161 -17.76 3.65 0.37
N CYS A 162 -16.47 3.36 0.58
CA CYS A 162 -15.62 2.73 -0.41
C CYS A 162 -15.89 1.23 -0.49
N ASP A 163 -15.63 0.65 -1.66
CA ASP A 163 -15.71 -0.79 -1.88
C ASP A 163 -14.46 -1.48 -1.31
N VAL A 164 -14.59 -2.17 -0.19
CA VAL A 164 -13.47 -2.81 0.50
C VAL A 164 -13.82 -4.22 0.98
N THR A 165 -12.87 -5.12 0.88
CA THR A 165 -12.94 -6.48 1.45
C THR A 165 -11.70 -6.77 2.26
N LEU A 166 -11.85 -7.13 3.53
CA LEU A 166 -10.79 -7.64 4.40
C LEU A 166 -10.90 -9.15 4.54
N VAL A 167 -9.83 -9.87 4.17
CA VAL A 167 -9.71 -11.32 4.29
C VAL A 167 -8.73 -11.64 5.41
N ALA A 168 -9.26 -11.99 6.58
CA ALA A 168 -8.45 -12.44 7.70
C ALA A 168 -8.02 -13.90 7.51
N ILE A 169 -6.73 -14.18 7.58
CA ILE A 169 -6.17 -15.53 7.51
C ILE A 169 -5.87 -15.99 8.93
N ASN A 170 -6.75 -16.83 9.45
CA ASN A 170 -6.69 -17.26 10.84
C ASN A 170 -5.40 -18.04 11.14
N GLY A 171 -4.65 -17.62 12.16
CA GLY A 171 -3.41 -18.25 12.61
C GLY A 171 -2.19 -17.96 11.72
N ALA A 172 -2.31 -17.17 10.66
CA ALA A 172 -1.17 -16.80 9.83
C ALA A 172 -0.34 -15.68 10.49
N GLU A 173 0.96 -15.83 10.41
CA GLU A 173 1.97 -14.82 10.75
C GLU A 173 2.29 -13.92 9.55
N HIS A 174 3.24 -12.99 9.73
CA HIS A 174 3.71 -12.10 8.66
C HIS A 174 4.39 -12.87 7.53
N ALA A 175 3.97 -12.64 6.29
CA ALA A 175 4.53 -13.32 5.09
C ALA A 175 4.51 -14.87 5.19
N ASP A 176 3.52 -15.42 5.88
CA ASP A 176 3.38 -16.86 6.11
C ASP A 176 3.11 -17.63 4.81
N ILE A 177 3.44 -18.93 4.82
CA ILE A 177 3.12 -19.86 3.72
C ILE A 177 1.61 -19.91 3.43
N PHE A 178 0.76 -19.58 4.38
CA PHE A 178 -0.70 -19.49 4.17
C PHE A 178 -1.08 -18.49 3.07
N PHE A 179 -0.26 -17.47 2.78
CA PHE A 179 -0.50 -16.53 1.68
C PHE A 179 -0.14 -17.09 0.30
N ALA A 180 0.60 -18.21 0.22
CA ALA A 180 0.94 -18.88 -1.03
C ALA A 180 -0.18 -19.81 -1.55
N GLN A 181 -1.33 -19.90 -0.87
CA GLN A 181 -2.43 -20.76 -1.29
C GLN A 181 -3.07 -20.28 -2.60
N GLU A 182 -3.25 -21.19 -3.56
CA GLU A 182 -3.86 -20.93 -4.88
C GLU A 182 -5.20 -20.20 -4.75
N LYS A 183 -6.03 -20.60 -3.80
CA LYS A 183 -7.35 -19.98 -3.54
C LYS A 183 -7.27 -18.48 -3.27
N LEU A 184 -6.20 -18.00 -2.59
CA LEU A 184 -6.05 -16.56 -2.33
C LEU A 184 -5.69 -15.82 -3.63
N TRP A 185 -4.83 -16.42 -4.45
CA TRP A 185 -4.49 -15.85 -5.75
C TRP A 185 -5.65 -15.87 -6.74
N ASP A 186 -6.53 -16.87 -6.68
CA ASP A 186 -7.80 -16.87 -7.41
C ASP A 186 -8.70 -15.70 -6.98
N MET A 187 -8.75 -15.40 -5.67
CA MET A 187 -9.49 -14.24 -5.17
C MET A 187 -8.90 -12.93 -5.68
N VAL A 188 -7.58 -12.79 -5.68
CA VAL A 188 -6.89 -11.61 -6.24
C VAL A 188 -7.20 -11.45 -7.73
N ALA A 189 -7.06 -12.52 -8.51
CA ALA A 189 -7.33 -12.51 -9.94
C ALA A 189 -8.80 -12.15 -10.23
N LYS A 190 -9.74 -12.73 -9.47
CA LYS A 190 -11.15 -12.40 -9.56
C LYS A 190 -11.43 -10.95 -9.20
N PHE A 191 -10.84 -10.44 -8.12
CA PHE A 191 -10.99 -9.05 -7.69
C PHE A 191 -10.58 -8.08 -8.79
N PHE A 192 -9.38 -8.21 -9.33
CA PHE A 192 -8.93 -7.32 -10.41
C PHE A 192 -9.78 -7.46 -11.67
N LYS A 193 -10.19 -8.69 -12.02
CA LYS A 193 -11.09 -8.90 -13.16
C LYS A 193 -12.42 -8.18 -12.96
N ASP A 194 -13.04 -8.34 -11.79
CA ASP A 194 -14.34 -7.75 -11.49
C ASP A 194 -14.28 -6.21 -11.38
N LYS A 195 -13.16 -5.65 -10.91
CA LYS A 195 -13.05 -4.19 -10.68
C LYS A 195 -12.50 -3.41 -11.88
N LEU A 196 -11.70 -4.05 -12.73
CA LEU A 196 -11.09 -3.40 -13.88
C LEU A 196 -11.85 -3.62 -15.20
N TYR A 197 -12.72 -4.65 -15.28
CA TYR A 197 -13.38 -5.04 -16.53
C TYR A 197 -14.90 -5.06 -16.44
N GLN A 198 -15.48 -4.27 -15.54
CA GLN A 198 -16.93 -4.04 -15.51
C GLN A 198 -17.40 -3.11 -16.61
#